data_fee3117b27e7d106511ee3b9c32b9b6f
#
_entry.id   fee3117b27e7d106511ee3b9c32b9b6f
#
_cell.length_a   1.000
_cell.length_b   1.000
_cell.length_c   1.000
_cell.angle_alpha   90.00
_cell.angle_beta   90.00
_cell.angle_gamma   90.00
#
_symmetry.space_group_name_H-M   'P 1'
#
loop_
_entity.id
_entity.type
_entity.pdbx_description
1 polymer ?
#
loop_
_entity_poly.entity_id
_entity_poly.type
_entity_poly.pdbx_seq_one_letter_code
_entity_poly.pdbx_strand_id
1 'polypeptide(L)'
;MKIVALFPETEEGLDNQLLNTDKAIGLRDFLKDSNHELVILKNGEEDLDKHLSDMDIVISAPFYPAYMTKERIEKAPNLKLAITAGVGSDHVDLDAASKNDVGVVEVTGSNTVSVAEHAVMDLLIVLRNFMEGHRQSVEGEWDLSKVGLSLIHISERAG
;
A
#
# COMPACT_ATOMS: atom_id res chain seq x y z
N MET A 1 -9.53 4.10 -23.92
CA MET A 1 -9.72 4.59 -22.54
C MET A 1 -8.41 5.20 -22.09
N LYS A 2 -8.51 6.27 -21.29
CA LYS A 2 -7.36 6.91 -20.66
C LYS A 2 -7.22 6.43 -19.21
N ILE A 3 -6.08 5.83 -18.92
CA ILE A 3 -5.75 5.26 -17.60
C ILE A 3 -4.70 6.17 -16.97
N VAL A 4 -5.00 6.72 -15.82
CA VAL A 4 -4.09 7.57 -15.06
C VAL A 4 -3.62 6.79 -13.83
N ALA A 5 -2.32 6.62 -13.68
CA ALA A 5 -1.74 5.86 -12.58
C ALA A 5 -0.77 6.74 -11.77
N LEU A 6 -0.96 6.76 -10.45
CA LEU A 6 -0.07 7.44 -9.51
C LEU A 6 0.91 6.43 -8.93
N PHE A 7 2.20 6.71 -9.16
CA PHE A 7 3.27 5.89 -8.62
C PHE A 7 4.42 6.78 -8.13
N PRO A 8 5.13 6.36 -7.07
CA PRO A 8 6.28 7.12 -6.59
C PRO A 8 7.36 7.25 -7.66
N GLU A 9 8.06 8.37 -7.68
CA GLU A 9 9.35 8.43 -8.34
C GLU A 9 10.30 7.42 -7.67
N THR A 10 10.94 6.58 -8.48
CA THR A 10 12.01 5.75 -7.98
C THR A 10 13.30 6.57 -7.94
N GLU A 11 13.94 6.67 -6.79
CA GLU A 11 15.31 7.16 -6.69
C GLU A 11 16.23 6.26 -7.54
N GLU A 12 17.14 6.88 -8.29
CA GLU A 12 18.14 6.13 -9.05
C GLU A 12 18.90 5.18 -8.12
N GLY A 13 18.89 3.88 -8.42
CA GLY A 13 19.59 2.85 -7.66
C GLY A 13 18.71 1.93 -6.81
N LEU A 14 17.42 2.16 -6.67
CA LEU A 14 16.49 1.26 -5.98
C LEU A 14 15.71 0.39 -6.97
N ASP A 15 16.43 -0.38 -7.76
CA ASP A 15 15.86 -1.30 -8.78
C ASP A 15 14.90 -2.37 -8.22
N ASN A 16 14.83 -2.51 -6.90
CA ASN A 16 14.05 -3.53 -6.20
C ASN A 16 12.80 -3.00 -5.50
N GLN A 17 12.37 -1.79 -5.78
CA GLN A 17 11.10 -1.32 -5.21
C GLN A 17 9.93 -2.09 -5.83
N LEU A 18 9.21 -2.82 -4.99
CA LEU A 18 8.04 -3.64 -5.30
C LEU A 18 6.91 -2.89 -6.05
N LEU A 19 6.99 -1.57 -6.12
CA LEU A 19 5.99 -0.68 -6.71
C LEU A 19 6.56 0.17 -7.86
N ASN A 20 7.69 -0.23 -8.44
CA ASN A 20 8.17 0.40 -9.65
C ASN A 20 7.25 -0.02 -10.82
N THR A 21 6.49 0.92 -11.31
CA THR A 21 5.47 0.78 -12.34
C THR A 21 5.91 0.04 -13.59
N ASP A 22 7.12 0.28 -14.02
CA ASP A 22 7.61 -0.27 -15.28
C ASP A 22 7.99 -1.76 -15.15
N LYS A 23 8.20 -2.24 -13.93
CA LYS A 23 8.66 -3.62 -13.67
C LYS A 23 7.69 -4.46 -12.83
N ALA A 24 7.07 -3.88 -11.80
CA ALA A 24 6.35 -4.68 -10.79
C ALA A 24 4.96 -5.14 -11.20
N ILE A 25 4.20 -4.31 -11.93
CA ILE A 25 2.81 -4.62 -12.29
C ILE A 25 2.69 -5.08 -13.73
N GLY A 26 3.72 -4.87 -14.56
CA GLY A 26 3.69 -5.19 -15.98
C GLY A 26 2.58 -4.47 -16.76
N LEU A 27 2.01 -3.41 -16.17
CA LEU A 27 0.85 -2.72 -16.71
C LEU A 27 1.15 -2.10 -18.09
N ARG A 28 2.35 -1.54 -18.25
CA ARG A 28 2.77 -0.94 -19.52
C ARG A 28 2.88 -2.00 -20.61
N ASP A 29 3.47 -3.16 -20.32
CA ASP A 29 3.58 -4.27 -21.27
C ASP A 29 2.20 -4.88 -21.56
N PHE A 30 1.36 -5.01 -20.54
CA PHE A 30 -0.01 -5.49 -20.70
C PHE A 30 -0.85 -4.58 -21.60
N LEU A 31 -0.67 -3.26 -21.51
CA LEU A 31 -1.43 -2.29 -22.29
C LEU A 31 -0.80 -1.98 -23.66
N LYS A 32 0.43 -2.44 -23.94
CA LYS A 32 1.22 -2.08 -25.15
C LYS A 32 0.49 -2.34 -26.46
N ASP A 33 -0.24 -3.44 -26.53
CA ASP A 33 -0.98 -3.84 -27.74
C ASP A 33 -2.47 -3.46 -27.66
N SER A 34 -2.85 -2.65 -26.68
CA SER A 34 -4.21 -2.17 -26.48
C SER A 34 -4.39 -0.73 -27.03
N ASN A 35 -5.62 -0.38 -27.39
CA ASN A 35 -5.96 0.99 -27.76
C ASN A 35 -6.20 1.87 -26.51
N HIS A 36 -5.44 1.67 -25.43
CA HIS A 36 -5.55 2.41 -24.18
C HIS A 36 -4.35 3.32 -23.98
N GLU A 37 -4.59 4.54 -23.54
CA GLU A 37 -3.56 5.49 -23.15
C GLU A 37 -3.23 5.30 -21.66
N LEU A 38 -1.96 5.10 -21.34
CA LEU A 38 -1.48 5.04 -19.96
C LEU A 38 -0.65 6.28 -19.64
N VAL A 39 -1.13 7.07 -18.69
CA VAL A 39 -0.43 8.24 -18.14
C VAL A 39 0.03 7.90 -16.74
N ILE A 40 1.33 8.02 -16.50
CA ILE A 40 1.92 7.80 -15.17
C ILE A 40 2.29 9.15 -14.57
N LEU A 41 1.72 9.45 -13.42
CA LEU A 41 2.00 10.64 -12.65
C LEU A 41 3.07 10.32 -11.60
N LYS A 42 4.21 11.01 -11.69
CA LYS A 42 5.35 10.81 -10.79
C LYS A 42 5.36 11.81 -9.64
N ASN A 43 4.82 13.01 -9.85
CA ASN A 43 4.85 14.14 -8.90
C ASN A 43 3.62 14.20 -7.99
N GLY A 44 3.00 13.05 -7.72
CA GLY A 44 1.87 12.97 -6.79
C GLY A 44 0.57 13.56 -7.34
N GLU A 45 -0.27 14.06 -6.43
CA GLU A 45 -1.63 14.45 -6.72
C GLU A 45 -1.79 15.76 -7.50
N GLU A 46 -0.78 16.64 -7.50
CA GLU A 46 -0.87 17.96 -8.14
C GLU A 46 -1.15 17.87 -9.64
N ASP A 47 -0.68 16.80 -10.27
CA ASP A 47 -0.92 16.58 -11.69
C ASP A 47 -2.24 15.81 -11.96
N LEU A 48 -2.84 15.16 -10.97
CA LEU A 48 -4.09 14.40 -11.13
C LEU A 48 -5.24 15.29 -11.61
N ASP A 49 -5.34 16.49 -11.05
CA ASP A 49 -6.44 17.42 -11.36
C ASP A 49 -6.47 17.84 -12.83
N LYS A 50 -5.32 17.79 -13.53
CA LYS A 50 -5.22 18.08 -14.96
C LYS A 50 -5.88 17.00 -15.85
N HIS A 51 -6.07 15.80 -15.31
CA HIS A 51 -6.59 14.64 -16.03
C HIS A 51 -8.04 14.28 -15.67
N LEU A 52 -8.65 14.96 -14.68
CA LEU A 52 -10.00 14.65 -14.23
C LEU A 52 -11.04 14.67 -15.36
N SER A 53 -10.93 15.62 -16.30
CA SER A 53 -11.94 15.82 -17.34
C SER A 53 -11.98 14.72 -18.40
N ASP A 54 -10.90 13.95 -18.55
CA ASP A 54 -10.74 13.01 -19.67
C ASP A 54 -10.26 11.61 -19.26
N MET A 55 -9.99 11.36 -17.98
CA MET A 55 -9.62 10.03 -17.52
C MET A 55 -10.82 9.10 -17.38
N ASP A 56 -10.65 7.85 -17.79
CA ASP A 56 -11.63 6.78 -17.62
C ASP A 56 -11.34 5.91 -16.39
N ILE A 57 -10.07 5.73 -16.06
CA ILE A 57 -9.60 4.88 -14.96
C ILE A 57 -8.51 5.60 -14.19
N VAL A 58 -8.57 5.55 -12.87
CA VAL A 58 -7.49 5.98 -11.98
C VAL A 58 -6.95 4.79 -11.20
N ILE A 59 -5.60 4.68 -11.12
CA ILE A 59 -4.92 3.64 -10.34
C ILE A 59 -4.04 4.33 -9.31
N SER A 60 -4.24 4.02 -8.05
CA SER A 60 -3.42 4.48 -6.93
C SER A 60 -2.56 3.36 -6.37
N ALA A 61 -1.38 3.70 -5.86
CA ALA A 61 -0.54 2.79 -5.08
C ALA A 61 -0.83 2.96 -3.58
N PRO A 62 -0.58 1.93 -2.74
CA PRO A 62 -0.91 1.96 -1.32
C PRO A 62 -0.29 3.13 -0.55
N PHE A 63 0.95 3.53 -0.91
CA PHE A 63 1.70 4.61 -0.25
C PHE A 63 1.69 5.91 -1.06
N TYR A 64 1.00 5.92 -2.19
CA TYR A 64 0.79 7.06 -3.08
C TYR A 64 -0.68 7.10 -3.50
N PRO A 65 -1.58 7.40 -2.55
CA PRO A 65 -3.00 7.40 -2.84
C PRO A 65 -3.35 8.53 -3.79
N ALA A 66 -4.19 8.21 -4.78
CA ALA A 66 -4.93 9.19 -5.53
C ALA A 66 -6.17 9.54 -4.72
N TYR A 67 -6.15 10.63 -3.94
CA TYR A 67 -7.32 11.02 -3.17
C TYR A 67 -8.48 11.44 -4.10
N MET A 68 -9.40 10.51 -4.31
CA MET A 68 -10.60 10.72 -5.09
C MET A 68 -11.71 11.24 -4.19
N THR A 69 -11.61 12.54 -3.86
CA THR A 69 -12.64 13.24 -3.09
C THR A 69 -13.91 13.40 -3.90
N LYS A 70 -15.01 13.75 -3.23
CA LYS A 70 -16.28 14.05 -3.90
C LYS A 70 -16.10 15.06 -5.04
N GLU A 71 -15.37 16.15 -4.77
CA GLU A 71 -15.16 17.22 -5.75
C GLU A 71 -14.37 16.74 -6.98
N ARG A 72 -13.42 15.82 -6.81
CA ARG A 72 -12.66 15.23 -7.91
C ARG A 72 -13.51 14.27 -8.73
N ILE A 73 -14.31 13.44 -8.08
CA ILE A 73 -15.22 12.51 -8.74
C ILE A 73 -16.24 13.29 -9.57
N GLU A 74 -16.85 14.34 -9.01
CA GLU A 74 -17.81 15.21 -9.72
C GLU A 74 -17.19 15.95 -10.92
N LYS A 75 -15.85 16.20 -10.91
CA LYS A 75 -15.12 16.80 -12.02
C LYS A 75 -14.61 15.79 -13.05
N ALA A 76 -14.82 14.50 -12.81
CA ALA A 76 -14.33 13.42 -13.66
C ALA A 76 -15.50 12.69 -14.38
N PRO A 77 -16.15 13.32 -15.38
CA PRO A 77 -17.39 12.81 -15.98
C PRO A 77 -17.20 11.50 -16.76
N ASN A 78 -15.96 11.16 -17.14
CA ASN A 78 -15.64 9.93 -17.87
C ASN A 78 -15.15 8.82 -16.96
N LEU A 79 -14.90 9.10 -15.68
CA LEU A 79 -14.34 8.12 -14.73
C LEU A 79 -15.32 6.96 -14.52
N LYS A 80 -14.85 5.75 -14.72
CA LYS A 80 -15.61 4.51 -14.57
C LYS A 80 -15.09 3.63 -13.45
N LEU A 81 -13.78 3.74 -13.15
CA LEU A 81 -13.13 2.82 -12.24
C LEU A 81 -11.98 3.51 -11.48
N ALA A 82 -12.00 3.38 -10.16
CA ALA A 82 -10.89 3.71 -9.27
C ALA A 82 -10.30 2.42 -8.70
N ILE A 83 -9.02 2.17 -8.94
CA ILE A 83 -8.32 0.96 -8.53
C ILE A 83 -7.26 1.33 -7.49
N THR A 84 -7.27 0.63 -6.36
CA THR A 84 -6.14 0.63 -5.44
C THR A 84 -5.28 -0.60 -5.69
N ALA A 85 -4.03 -0.40 -6.10
CA ALA A 85 -3.05 -1.48 -6.26
C ALA A 85 -2.52 -1.98 -4.90
N GLY A 86 -3.41 -2.20 -3.95
CA GLY A 86 -3.18 -2.61 -2.59
C GLY A 86 -4.49 -2.87 -1.86
N VAL A 87 -4.44 -2.90 -0.53
CA VAL A 87 -5.61 -3.08 0.33
C VAL A 87 -6.00 -1.75 0.95
N GLY A 88 -7.31 -1.46 0.95
CA GLY A 88 -7.89 -0.23 1.49
C GLY A 88 -8.28 0.79 0.42
N SER A 89 -9.41 1.42 0.62
CA SER A 89 -10.01 2.43 -0.27
C SER A 89 -10.36 3.73 0.46
N ASP A 90 -9.77 4.00 1.62
CA ASP A 90 -10.05 5.17 2.47
C ASP A 90 -9.79 6.52 1.78
N HIS A 91 -8.99 6.50 0.72
CA HIS A 91 -8.67 7.66 -0.10
C HIS A 91 -9.71 7.94 -1.22
N VAL A 92 -10.78 7.13 -1.29
CA VAL A 92 -11.86 7.31 -2.27
C VAL A 92 -13.17 7.58 -1.54
N ASP A 93 -13.87 8.65 -1.91
CA ASP A 93 -15.23 8.91 -1.43
C ASP A 93 -16.21 7.91 -2.08
N LEU A 94 -16.53 6.84 -1.33
CA LEU A 94 -17.36 5.74 -1.81
C LEU A 94 -18.80 6.18 -2.10
N ASP A 95 -19.33 7.13 -1.34
CA ASP A 95 -20.68 7.65 -1.55
C ASP A 95 -20.77 8.46 -2.84
N ALA A 96 -19.77 9.29 -3.09
CA ALA A 96 -19.67 10.04 -4.35
C ALA A 96 -19.43 9.10 -5.54
N ALA A 97 -18.55 8.11 -5.40
CA ALA A 97 -18.30 7.11 -6.43
C ALA A 97 -19.59 6.37 -6.82
N SER A 98 -20.32 5.87 -5.83
CA SER A 98 -21.60 5.18 -6.06
C SER A 98 -22.65 6.06 -6.76
N LYS A 99 -22.74 7.35 -6.40
CA LYS A 99 -23.70 8.29 -7.02
C LYS A 99 -23.35 8.66 -8.46
N ASN A 100 -22.08 8.51 -8.84
CA ASN A 100 -21.58 8.83 -10.19
C ASN A 100 -21.27 7.56 -11.01
N ASP A 101 -21.76 6.39 -10.59
CA ASP A 101 -21.55 5.09 -11.26
C ASP A 101 -20.07 4.72 -11.46
N VAL A 102 -19.22 5.14 -10.52
CA VAL A 102 -17.79 4.81 -10.51
C VAL A 102 -17.56 3.55 -9.68
N GLY A 103 -17.01 2.50 -10.31
CA GLY A 103 -16.57 1.30 -9.61
C GLY A 103 -15.33 1.60 -8.76
N VAL A 104 -15.28 1.05 -7.53
CA VAL A 104 -14.09 1.12 -6.68
C VAL A 104 -13.63 -0.29 -6.36
N VAL A 105 -12.37 -0.59 -6.64
CA VAL A 105 -11.80 -1.91 -6.42
C VAL A 105 -10.43 -1.83 -5.74
N GLU A 106 -10.12 -2.85 -4.94
CA GLU A 106 -8.85 -3.01 -4.25
C GLU A 106 -8.38 -4.47 -4.33
N VAL A 107 -7.11 -4.73 -4.01
CA VAL A 107 -6.53 -6.08 -4.06
C VAL A 107 -6.70 -6.78 -2.71
N THR A 108 -7.95 -6.94 -2.27
CA THR A 108 -8.29 -7.58 -0.98
C THR A 108 -7.75 -9.00 -0.90
N GLY A 109 -7.09 -9.31 0.21
CA GLY A 109 -6.58 -10.66 0.49
C GLY A 109 -5.18 -10.96 -0.05
N SER A 110 -4.61 -10.12 -0.90
CA SER A 110 -3.29 -10.35 -1.52
C SER A 110 -2.14 -10.47 -0.51
N ASN A 111 -2.22 -9.74 0.60
CA ASN A 111 -1.18 -9.67 1.63
C ASN A 111 -1.61 -10.21 2.99
N THR A 112 -2.76 -10.86 3.10
CA THR A 112 -3.36 -11.29 4.37
C THR A 112 -2.41 -12.16 5.20
N VAL A 113 -1.77 -13.14 4.58
CA VAL A 113 -0.82 -14.03 5.27
C VAL A 113 0.40 -13.24 5.76
N SER A 114 1.00 -12.42 4.89
CA SER A 114 2.17 -11.61 5.24
C SER A 114 1.89 -10.63 6.39
N VAL A 115 0.72 -10.01 6.39
CA VAL A 115 0.32 -9.09 7.48
C VAL A 115 0.09 -9.86 8.77
N ALA A 116 -0.55 -11.04 8.72
CA ALA A 116 -0.78 -11.87 9.90
C ALA A 116 0.56 -12.37 10.51
N GLU A 117 1.49 -12.82 9.68
CA GLU A 117 2.83 -13.24 10.11
C GLU A 117 3.60 -12.08 10.75
N HIS A 118 3.53 -10.89 10.14
CA HIS A 118 4.18 -9.69 10.68
C HIS A 118 3.61 -9.31 12.04
N ALA A 119 2.29 -9.32 12.19
CA ALA A 119 1.64 -9.02 13.46
C ALA A 119 2.03 -10.01 14.57
N VAL A 120 2.12 -11.31 14.25
CA VAL A 120 2.59 -12.32 15.21
C VAL A 120 4.07 -12.12 15.54
N MET A 121 4.90 -11.80 14.55
CA MET A 121 6.31 -11.51 14.76
C MET A 121 6.49 -10.33 15.71
N ASP A 122 5.80 -9.21 15.48
CA ASP A 122 5.88 -8.02 16.32
C ASP A 122 5.46 -8.32 17.76
N LEU A 123 4.35 -9.08 17.93
CA LEU A 123 3.91 -9.53 19.23
C LEU A 123 5.01 -10.33 19.97
N LEU A 124 5.63 -11.27 19.28
CA LEU A 124 6.71 -12.08 19.85
C LEU A 124 7.96 -11.26 20.16
N ILE A 125 8.33 -10.32 19.33
CA ILE A 125 9.46 -9.40 19.54
C ILE A 125 9.26 -8.63 20.84
N VAL A 126 8.06 -8.07 21.05
CA VAL A 126 7.73 -7.30 22.25
C VAL A 126 7.68 -8.20 23.49
N LEU A 127 6.93 -9.30 23.45
CA LEU A 127 6.75 -10.22 24.57
C LEU A 127 8.05 -10.89 25.02
N ARG A 128 8.95 -11.15 24.09
CA ARG A 128 10.23 -11.83 24.38
C ARG A 128 11.39 -10.88 24.62
N ASN A 129 11.13 -9.56 24.60
CA ASN A 129 12.15 -8.52 24.72
C ASN A 129 13.34 -8.73 23.74
N PHE A 130 13.01 -9.13 22.52
CA PHE A 130 13.97 -9.58 21.52
C PHE A 130 15.03 -8.52 21.21
N MET A 131 14.63 -7.25 21.10
CA MET A 131 15.54 -6.15 20.73
C MET A 131 16.66 -5.98 21.77
N GLU A 132 16.33 -6.06 23.06
CA GLU A 132 17.33 -5.98 24.14
C GLU A 132 18.24 -7.23 24.13
N GLY A 133 17.67 -8.42 23.95
CA GLY A 133 18.46 -9.64 23.80
C GLY A 133 19.42 -9.61 22.63
N HIS A 134 18.98 -9.08 21.50
CA HIS A 134 19.82 -8.90 20.32
C HIS A 134 20.97 -7.90 20.59
N ARG A 135 20.65 -6.74 21.17
CA ARG A 135 21.65 -5.72 21.53
C ARG A 135 22.76 -6.33 22.43
N GLN A 136 22.35 -7.01 23.51
CA GLN A 136 23.31 -7.66 24.43
C GLN A 136 24.20 -8.68 23.69
N SER A 137 23.61 -9.49 22.82
CA SER A 137 24.36 -10.49 22.05
C SER A 137 25.40 -9.85 21.13
N VAL A 138 25.07 -8.74 20.49
CA VAL A 138 25.98 -8.01 19.61
C VAL A 138 27.13 -7.34 20.40
N GLU A 139 26.80 -6.83 21.60
CA GLU A 139 27.77 -6.13 22.48
C GLU A 139 28.56 -7.08 23.37
N GLY A 140 28.31 -8.40 23.31
CA GLY A 140 28.95 -9.40 24.16
C GLY A 140 28.52 -9.35 25.62
N GLU A 141 27.35 -8.75 25.91
CA GLU A 141 26.73 -8.71 27.20
C GLU A 141 25.87 -9.95 27.47
N TRP A 142 25.61 -10.26 28.74
CA TRP A 142 24.77 -11.37 29.14
C TRP A 142 24.03 -11.06 30.41
N ASP A 143 22.86 -10.41 30.31
CA ASP A 143 22.00 -10.08 31.44
C ASP A 143 20.61 -10.72 31.28
N LEU A 144 20.43 -11.88 31.86
CA LEU A 144 19.16 -12.64 31.78
C LEU A 144 18.00 -11.92 32.47
N SER A 145 18.25 -10.99 33.38
CA SER A 145 17.18 -10.25 34.05
C SER A 145 16.40 -9.34 33.10
N LYS A 146 17.06 -8.89 32.04
CA LYS A 146 16.47 -8.00 31.03
C LYS A 146 15.80 -8.74 29.87
N VAL A 147 16.20 -9.98 29.61
CA VAL A 147 15.70 -10.78 28.46
C VAL A 147 14.90 -12.01 28.91
N GLY A 148 14.67 -12.16 30.20
CA GLY A 148 13.92 -13.27 30.75
C GLY A 148 12.47 -13.36 30.24
N LEU A 149 11.85 -14.50 30.45
CA LEU A 149 10.47 -14.75 30.11
C LEU A 149 9.56 -13.70 30.77
N SER A 150 8.64 -13.15 30.00
CA SER A 150 7.64 -12.24 30.57
C SER A 150 6.88 -12.94 31.70
N LEU A 151 6.46 -12.18 32.71
CA LEU A 151 5.69 -12.66 33.87
C LEU A 151 4.42 -13.44 33.45
N ILE A 152 3.86 -13.15 32.29
CA ILE A 152 2.70 -13.87 31.72
C ILE A 152 3.01 -15.34 31.51
N HIS A 153 4.22 -15.67 31.03
CA HIS A 153 4.63 -17.05 30.81
C HIS A 153 5.02 -17.80 32.10
N ILE A 154 5.27 -17.07 33.19
CA ILE A 154 5.59 -17.64 34.48
C ILE A 154 4.30 -18.04 35.23
N SER A 155 3.24 -17.25 35.12
CA SER A 155 1.97 -17.50 35.83
C SER A 155 1.21 -18.70 35.28
N GLU A 156 1.32 -19.03 34.02
CA GLU A 156 0.66 -20.22 33.43
C GLU A 156 1.34 -21.55 33.79
N ARG A 157 2.61 -21.52 34.25
CA ARG A 157 3.34 -22.72 34.65
C ARG A 157 3.28 -23.01 36.16
N ALA A 158 2.71 -22.09 36.91
CA ALA A 158 2.60 -22.21 38.38
C ALA A 158 1.22 -22.70 38.86
N GLY A 159 0.33 -23.14 37.93
CA GLY A 159 -1.00 -23.69 38.21
C GLY A 159 -1.05 -25.21 38.03
#